data_9d9c8055b1d803cd1b68c56674ebee9e
#
_entry.id   9d9c8055b1d803cd1b68c56674ebee9e
#
_cell.length_a   1.000
_cell.length_b   1.000
_cell.length_c   1.000
_cell.angle_alpha   90.00
_cell.angle_beta   90.00
_cell.angle_gamma   90.00
#
_symmetry.space_group_name_H-M   'P 1'
#
loop_
_entity.id
_entity.type
_entity.pdbx_description
1 polymer ?
#
loop_
_entity_poly.entity_id
_entity_poly.type
_entity_poly.pdbx_seq_one_letter_code
_entity_poly.pdbx_strand_id
1 'polypeptide(L)'
;MIRTPKTILWLLLALSVLAPQTNAQQSRGPRAGSPRGVEVLPMDARAVQPRVPFLYRATEAESAPAVEQVSSVGMTVSDMDRSIEFYSKVLSFEKVSDIEVTGEDYERLQGVFGLRMRVVCMKLGDEAIELTEYLAPRGRPVPADSRSNDRWFQHIAIITGDMEKAYTRLRENKVEHASTGPQRLPEWNKNAAGIKAFYFRDPDKHWLEVLQFPDGKGDAKWHRPSDKLFLGIDHTAIVVGNTEASLKFYRDVLGLSIAGTSENYGTEQEHLNNVFGARLRITSLRAAGGGPGIEFLEYLAPRDGRPAPGDERASDLFHWQTILVVGNLDRVAQSLTTQSFRFVSPGAVAVRERQLGFARGLLIRDPDGHVMALVEK
;
A
#
# COMPACT_ATOMS: atom_id res chain seq x y z
N MET A 1 38.71 -44.63 -25.47
CA MET A 1 39.08 -43.37 -26.15
C MET A 1 38.66 -42.22 -25.27
N ILE A 2 39.66 -41.62 -24.63
CA ILE A 2 39.53 -40.58 -23.62
C ILE A 2 39.64 -39.23 -24.35
N ARG A 3 38.68 -38.33 -24.20
CA ARG A 3 38.79 -36.93 -24.63
C ARG A 3 38.72 -36.00 -23.42
N THR A 4 39.83 -35.31 -23.19
CA THR A 4 40.05 -34.27 -22.19
C THR A 4 39.36 -32.93 -22.56
N PRO A 5 38.94 -32.08 -21.60
CA PRO A 5 38.38 -30.77 -21.90
C PRO A 5 39.46 -29.71 -22.04
N LYS A 6 39.23 -28.76 -22.97
CA LYS A 6 40.06 -27.58 -23.21
C LYS A 6 39.75 -26.46 -22.22
N THR A 7 40.75 -26.04 -21.48
CA THR A 7 40.78 -24.85 -20.64
C THR A 7 40.89 -23.60 -21.51
N ILE A 8 39.99 -22.64 -21.36
CA ILE A 8 40.07 -21.30 -21.94
C ILE A 8 40.45 -20.30 -20.85
N LEU A 9 41.62 -19.71 -21.04
CA LEU A 9 42.21 -18.68 -20.19
C LEU A 9 41.72 -17.30 -20.66
N TRP A 10 41.07 -16.51 -19.80
CA TRP A 10 40.74 -15.13 -20.08
C TRP A 10 41.71 -14.17 -19.40
N LEU A 11 42.35 -13.33 -20.22
CA LEU A 11 43.27 -12.26 -19.83
C LEU A 11 42.45 -11.09 -19.22
N LEU A 12 42.83 -10.63 -18.03
CA LEU A 12 42.38 -9.39 -17.42
C LEU A 12 43.23 -8.23 -17.97
N LEU A 13 42.61 -7.28 -18.66
CA LEU A 13 43.19 -5.97 -18.98
C LEU A 13 42.67 -4.96 -17.93
N ALA A 14 43.59 -4.42 -17.14
CA ALA A 14 43.35 -3.30 -16.26
C ALA A 14 43.60 -2.00 -17.01
N LEU A 15 42.59 -1.16 -17.18
CA LEU A 15 42.75 0.23 -17.62
C LEU A 15 42.64 1.16 -16.39
N SER A 16 43.76 1.79 -16.08
CA SER A 16 43.86 2.91 -15.14
C SER A 16 43.52 4.22 -15.84
N VAL A 17 42.51 4.95 -15.38
CA VAL A 17 42.21 6.30 -15.84
C VAL A 17 42.63 7.28 -14.74
N LEU A 18 43.58 8.15 -15.09
CA LEU A 18 44.06 9.29 -14.29
C LEU A 18 43.00 10.41 -14.29
N ALA A 19 42.72 10.97 -13.12
CA ALA A 19 41.96 12.20 -12.95
C ALA A 19 42.92 13.43 -12.97
N PRO A 20 42.52 14.56 -13.57
CA PRO A 20 43.30 15.79 -13.48
C PRO A 20 43.01 16.59 -12.21
N GLN A 21 44.05 17.03 -11.52
CA GLN A 21 44.01 18.00 -10.45
C GLN A 21 43.95 19.41 -11.07
N THR A 22 43.03 20.26 -10.57
CA THR A 22 43.02 21.69 -10.85
C THR A 22 43.42 22.46 -9.61
N ASN A 23 44.49 23.28 -9.79
CA ASN A 23 45.05 24.22 -8.82
C ASN A 23 44.11 25.40 -8.57
N ALA A 24 43.91 25.72 -7.31
CA ALA A 24 43.31 26.99 -6.86
C ALA A 24 44.41 28.05 -6.74
N GLN A 25 44.28 29.13 -7.51
CA GLN A 25 45.10 30.33 -7.39
C GLN A 25 44.37 31.41 -6.56
N GLN A 26 44.98 31.82 -5.45
CA GLN A 26 44.61 32.99 -4.66
C GLN A 26 44.98 34.27 -5.41
N SER A 27 44.08 35.25 -5.49
CA SER A 27 44.43 36.64 -5.80
C SER A 27 43.92 37.56 -4.68
N ARG A 28 44.91 38.32 -4.14
CA ARG A 28 44.72 39.37 -3.13
C ARG A 28 44.31 40.68 -3.81
N GLY A 29 43.47 41.39 -3.15
CA GLY A 29 43.27 42.69 -3.25
C GLY A 29 42.90 43.83 -3.45
N PRO A 30 42.62 45.07 -3.46
CA PRO A 30 43.27 46.01 -2.52
C PRO A 30 42.26 46.79 -1.63
N ARG A 31 42.80 47.42 -0.61
CA ARG A 31 42.16 48.38 0.34
C ARG A 31 41.95 49.75 -0.33
N ALA A 32 40.80 50.39 -0.03
CA ALA A 32 40.60 51.86 0.05
C ALA A 32 39.24 52.08 0.68
N GLY A 33 39.08 52.90 1.71
CA GLY A 33 39.12 54.26 1.75
C GLY A 33 37.85 54.76 2.41
N SER A 34 37.92 55.24 3.68
CA SER A 34 36.79 55.85 4.40
C SER A 34 36.54 57.29 3.86
N PRO A 35 35.29 57.76 3.80
CA PRO A 35 35.02 59.19 4.03
C PRO A 35 33.92 59.43 5.09
N ARG A 36 34.34 60.27 6.03
CA ARG A 36 33.70 61.44 6.65
C ARG A 36 32.20 61.41 6.94
N GLY A 37 31.92 61.67 8.19
CA GLY A 37 30.62 61.80 8.82
C GLY A 37 29.76 62.96 8.24
N VAL A 38 28.48 62.70 8.32
CA VAL A 38 27.42 63.69 8.21
C VAL A 38 26.65 63.71 9.51
N GLU A 39 26.64 64.84 10.15
CA GLU A 39 25.93 65.17 11.37
C GLU A 39 24.45 65.25 11.07
N VAL A 40 23.63 64.42 11.75
CA VAL A 40 22.14 64.44 11.61
C VAL A 40 21.56 64.96 12.92
N LEU A 41 20.88 66.08 12.82
CA LEU A 41 20.12 66.72 13.90
C LEU A 41 18.91 65.85 14.30
N PRO A 42 18.50 65.86 15.58
CA PRO A 42 17.37 65.00 16.03
C PRO A 42 16.02 65.58 15.60
N MET A 43 15.26 64.84 14.89
CA MET A 43 13.84 65.07 14.64
C MET A 43 12.96 64.35 15.68
N ASP A 44 12.07 65.16 16.26
CA ASP A 44 11.11 64.89 17.29
C ASP A 44 10.20 63.67 16.93
N ALA A 45 10.23 62.64 17.75
CA ALA A 45 9.48 61.42 17.55
C ALA A 45 8.08 61.54 18.19
N ARG A 46 7.09 61.98 17.40
CA ARG A 46 5.70 61.69 17.72
C ARG A 46 5.32 60.37 17.07
N ALA A 47 5.17 59.37 17.93
CA ALA A 47 4.80 58.01 17.57
C ALA A 47 3.42 57.93 16.82
N VAL A 48 3.48 57.65 15.53
CA VAL A 48 2.35 57.08 14.82
C VAL A 48 2.51 55.55 14.89
N GLN A 49 1.72 54.91 15.73
CA GLN A 49 1.63 53.44 15.74
C GLN A 49 1.03 52.99 14.41
N PRO A 50 1.69 52.09 13.65
CA PRO A 50 1.07 51.46 12.52
C PRO A 50 -0.04 50.52 13.04
N ARG A 51 -1.28 50.73 12.58
CA ARG A 51 -2.34 49.76 12.74
C ARG A 51 -1.90 48.47 12.06
N VAL A 52 -1.52 47.45 12.84
CA VAL A 52 -1.31 46.09 12.38
C VAL A 52 -2.64 45.61 11.83
N PRO A 53 -2.73 45.18 10.56
CA PRO A 53 -3.94 44.55 10.07
C PRO A 53 -4.17 43.30 10.92
N PHE A 54 -5.42 43.14 11.36
CA PHE A 54 -5.91 41.91 12.00
C PHE A 54 -5.50 40.74 11.11
N LEU A 55 -4.40 40.08 11.46
CA LEU A 55 -4.10 38.76 10.97
C LEU A 55 -5.27 37.87 11.43
N TYR A 56 -6.13 37.52 10.49
CA TYR A 56 -7.11 36.46 10.64
C TYR A 56 -6.32 35.22 11.09
N ARG A 57 -6.29 35.00 12.39
CA ARG A 57 -5.81 33.76 12.96
C ARG A 57 -6.82 32.73 12.47
N ALA A 58 -6.54 32.06 11.34
CA ALA A 58 -7.23 30.85 10.98
C ALA A 58 -7.07 29.96 12.21
N THR A 59 -8.14 29.81 12.97
CA THR A 59 -8.24 28.73 13.93
C THR A 59 -7.99 27.50 13.10
N GLU A 60 -6.88 26.80 13.38
CA GLU A 60 -6.72 25.40 13.01
C GLU A 60 -7.88 24.66 13.68
N ALA A 61 -9.03 24.67 13.02
CA ALA A 61 -9.99 23.62 13.22
C ALA A 61 -9.21 22.36 12.85
N GLU A 62 -8.86 21.54 13.82
CA GLU A 62 -8.38 20.19 13.62
C GLU A 62 -9.33 19.56 12.59
N SER A 63 -8.90 19.52 11.34
CA SER A 63 -9.78 19.05 10.28
C SER A 63 -9.91 17.56 10.50
N ALA A 64 -11.16 17.10 10.72
CA ALA A 64 -11.48 15.68 10.80
C ALA A 64 -10.71 14.91 9.70
N PRO A 65 -10.18 13.71 10.00
CA PRO A 65 -9.44 12.92 9.03
C PRO A 65 -10.27 12.75 7.77
N ALA A 66 -9.61 12.83 6.60
CA ALA A 66 -10.29 12.73 5.32
C ALA A 66 -10.95 11.35 5.16
N VAL A 67 -10.25 10.28 5.59
CA VAL A 67 -10.74 8.91 5.61
C VAL A 67 -11.33 8.59 6.98
N GLU A 68 -12.60 8.20 6.98
CA GLU A 68 -13.31 7.76 8.17
C GLU A 68 -12.97 6.31 8.53
N GLN A 69 -13.04 5.40 7.54
CA GLN A 69 -12.73 3.98 7.77
C GLN A 69 -12.20 3.30 6.49
N VAL A 70 -11.49 2.20 6.67
CA VAL A 70 -11.23 1.22 5.60
C VAL A 70 -12.42 0.25 5.55
N SER A 71 -13.19 0.29 4.47
CA SER A 71 -14.43 -0.50 4.36
C SER A 71 -14.16 -1.95 3.95
N SER A 72 -13.35 -2.13 2.93
CA SER A 72 -13.04 -3.45 2.34
C SER A 72 -11.76 -3.38 1.49
N VAL A 73 -11.29 -4.56 1.06
CA VAL A 73 -10.19 -4.69 0.09
C VAL A 73 -10.72 -5.39 -1.15
N GLY A 74 -10.63 -4.73 -2.30
CA GLY A 74 -11.08 -5.23 -3.58
C GLY A 74 -9.99 -5.94 -4.37
N MET A 75 -10.36 -7.04 -5.04
CA MET A 75 -9.51 -7.83 -5.92
C MET A 75 -10.23 -8.17 -7.21
N THR A 76 -9.53 -8.06 -8.35
CA THR A 76 -10.09 -8.48 -9.65
C THR A 76 -9.82 -9.96 -9.88
N VAL A 77 -10.88 -10.74 -10.11
CA VAL A 77 -10.83 -12.20 -10.28
C VAL A 77 -11.22 -12.60 -11.70
N SER A 78 -10.74 -13.77 -12.17
CA SER A 78 -11.01 -14.26 -13.53
C SER A 78 -12.28 -15.11 -13.64
N ASP A 79 -12.72 -15.70 -12.54
CA ASP A 79 -13.88 -16.57 -12.44
C ASP A 79 -14.48 -16.44 -11.03
N MET A 80 -15.62 -15.77 -10.95
CA MET A 80 -16.27 -15.45 -9.68
C MET A 80 -16.72 -16.68 -8.91
N ASP A 81 -17.28 -17.68 -9.59
CA ASP A 81 -17.82 -18.86 -8.90
C ASP A 81 -16.69 -19.70 -8.29
N ARG A 82 -15.56 -19.84 -8.99
CA ARG A 82 -14.34 -20.46 -8.47
C ARG A 82 -13.77 -19.69 -7.28
N SER A 83 -13.77 -18.38 -7.35
CA SER A 83 -13.27 -17.53 -6.27
C SER A 83 -14.18 -17.62 -5.04
N ILE A 84 -15.51 -17.54 -5.21
CA ILE A 84 -16.48 -17.73 -4.11
C ILE A 84 -16.26 -19.10 -3.45
N GLU A 85 -16.10 -20.16 -4.24
CA GLU A 85 -15.86 -21.51 -3.71
C GLU A 85 -14.57 -21.56 -2.87
N PHE A 86 -13.48 -20.99 -3.38
CA PHE A 86 -12.21 -20.94 -2.67
C PHE A 86 -12.30 -20.16 -1.36
N TYR A 87 -12.78 -18.91 -1.41
CA TYR A 87 -12.86 -18.06 -0.21
C TYR A 87 -13.84 -18.63 0.82
N SER A 88 -14.94 -19.25 0.40
CA SER A 88 -15.90 -19.84 1.34
C SER A 88 -15.42 -21.18 1.91
N LYS A 89 -15.00 -22.13 1.08
CA LYS A 89 -14.67 -23.49 1.53
C LYS A 89 -13.31 -23.59 2.19
N VAL A 90 -12.31 -22.85 1.67
CA VAL A 90 -10.94 -22.93 2.20
C VAL A 90 -10.74 -21.95 3.36
N LEU A 91 -11.21 -20.72 3.22
CA LEU A 91 -10.94 -19.61 4.14
C LEU A 91 -12.12 -19.20 5.01
N SER A 92 -13.28 -19.86 4.85
CA SER A 92 -14.48 -19.65 5.68
C SER A 92 -15.12 -18.25 5.56
N PHE A 93 -14.92 -17.56 4.43
CA PHE A 93 -15.65 -16.33 4.13
C PHE A 93 -17.14 -16.62 3.85
N GLU A 94 -18.00 -15.69 4.21
CA GLU A 94 -19.43 -15.72 3.97
C GLU A 94 -19.79 -14.74 2.85
N LYS A 95 -20.51 -15.18 1.82
CA LYS A 95 -21.00 -14.32 0.73
C LYS A 95 -22.13 -13.42 1.27
N VAL A 96 -21.97 -12.11 1.15
CA VAL A 96 -22.95 -11.10 1.63
C VAL A 96 -23.80 -10.55 0.50
N SER A 97 -23.18 -10.25 -0.65
CA SER A 97 -23.89 -9.74 -1.83
C SER A 97 -23.27 -10.30 -3.12
N ASP A 98 -24.05 -10.24 -4.20
CA ASP A 98 -23.64 -10.72 -5.52
C ASP A 98 -24.40 -9.87 -6.54
N ILE A 99 -23.72 -8.93 -7.20
CA ILE A 99 -24.33 -7.86 -7.97
C ILE A 99 -23.62 -7.72 -9.31
N GLU A 100 -24.36 -7.63 -10.40
CA GLU A 100 -23.81 -7.27 -11.70
C GLU A 100 -24.09 -5.80 -11.98
N VAL A 101 -23.06 -5.06 -12.38
CA VAL A 101 -23.14 -3.63 -12.71
C VAL A 101 -22.58 -3.32 -14.09
N THR A 102 -23.19 -2.33 -14.73
CA THR A 102 -22.82 -1.78 -16.03
C THR A 102 -23.08 -0.27 -16.06
N GLY A 103 -22.70 0.38 -17.11
CA GLY A 103 -23.09 1.76 -17.40
C GLY A 103 -22.00 2.80 -17.19
N GLU A 104 -22.24 3.96 -17.76
CA GLU A 104 -21.25 5.05 -17.89
C GLU A 104 -20.66 5.51 -16.54
N ASP A 105 -21.46 5.52 -15.47
CA ASP A 105 -20.97 5.96 -14.15
C ASP A 105 -19.85 5.03 -13.66
N TYR A 106 -20.02 3.70 -13.79
CA TYR A 106 -19.01 2.73 -13.43
C TYR A 106 -17.84 2.70 -14.41
N GLU A 107 -18.08 2.90 -15.72
CA GLU A 107 -17.02 3.03 -16.72
C GLU A 107 -16.08 4.20 -16.40
N ARG A 108 -16.66 5.34 -16.05
CA ARG A 108 -15.91 6.54 -15.65
C ARG A 108 -15.18 6.33 -14.33
N LEU A 109 -15.82 5.68 -13.35
CA LEU A 109 -15.22 5.42 -12.06
C LEU A 109 -13.99 4.49 -12.18
N GLN A 110 -14.14 3.38 -12.91
CA GLN A 110 -13.09 2.38 -13.06
C GLN A 110 -12.07 2.70 -14.17
N GLY A 111 -12.36 3.71 -15.00
CA GLY A 111 -11.53 4.03 -16.17
C GLY A 111 -11.54 2.91 -17.23
N VAL A 112 -12.62 2.13 -17.33
CA VAL A 112 -12.76 0.98 -18.23
C VAL A 112 -14.00 1.17 -19.08
N PHE A 113 -13.83 1.44 -20.37
CA PHE A 113 -14.93 1.63 -21.30
C PHE A 113 -15.63 0.31 -21.64
N GLY A 114 -16.97 0.35 -21.74
CA GLY A 114 -17.81 -0.81 -22.06
C GLY A 114 -17.79 -1.89 -20.98
N LEU A 115 -17.55 -1.52 -19.70
CA LEU A 115 -17.48 -2.50 -18.65
C LEU A 115 -18.83 -3.15 -18.36
N ARG A 116 -18.74 -4.43 -18.08
CA ARG A 116 -19.73 -5.25 -17.41
C ARG A 116 -19.00 -6.06 -16.35
N MET A 117 -19.30 -5.84 -15.08
CA MET A 117 -18.61 -6.51 -13.99
C MET A 117 -19.60 -7.11 -12.99
N ARG A 118 -19.25 -8.26 -12.42
CA ARG A 118 -19.92 -8.88 -11.28
C ARG A 118 -19.09 -8.59 -10.04
N VAL A 119 -19.72 -8.05 -9.03
CA VAL A 119 -19.08 -7.68 -7.75
C VAL A 119 -19.70 -8.49 -6.64
N VAL A 120 -18.88 -9.22 -5.90
CA VAL A 120 -19.30 -10.05 -4.78
C VAL A 120 -18.60 -9.59 -3.51
N CYS A 121 -19.38 -9.17 -2.52
CA CYS A 121 -18.87 -8.89 -1.20
C CYS A 121 -18.83 -10.18 -0.38
N MET A 122 -17.68 -10.47 0.21
CA MET A 122 -17.46 -11.62 1.09
C MET A 122 -16.92 -11.14 2.44
N LYS A 123 -17.44 -11.70 3.52
CA LYS A 123 -17.14 -11.27 4.90
C LYS A 123 -16.43 -12.37 5.68
N LEU A 124 -15.44 -11.99 6.47
CA LEU A 124 -14.78 -12.83 7.45
C LEU A 124 -14.65 -12.06 8.78
N GLY A 125 -15.35 -12.52 9.82
CA GLY A 125 -15.46 -11.75 11.07
C GLY A 125 -16.18 -10.42 10.81
N ASP A 126 -15.53 -9.33 11.18
CA ASP A 126 -16.07 -7.97 10.99
C ASP A 126 -15.63 -7.35 9.66
N GLU A 127 -14.62 -7.89 9.00
CA GLU A 127 -13.99 -7.34 7.80
C GLU A 127 -14.57 -7.97 6.52
N ALA A 128 -14.40 -7.25 5.41
CA ALA A 128 -14.89 -7.66 4.10
C ALA A 128 -13.84 -7.53 2.99
N ILE A 129 -13.99 -8.36 1.98
CA ILE A 129 -13.34 -8.22 0.68
C ILE A 129 -14.40 -8.05 -0.41
N GLU A 130 -14.03 -7.40 -1.50
CA GLU A 130 -14.84 -7.28 -2.71
C GLU A 130 -14.14 -7.98 -3.87
N LEU A 131 -14.73 -9.07 -4.35
CA LEU A 131 -14.26 -9.75 -5.55
C LEU A 131 -14.95 -9.13 -6.75
N THR A 132 -14.18 -8.74 -7.77
CA THR A 132 -14.72 -8.15 -9.00
C THR A 132 -14.30 -8.98 -10.20
N GLU A 133 -15.28 -9.58 -10.92
CA GLU A 133 -15.03 -10.20 -12.21
C GLU A 133 -15.46 -9.25 -13.33
N TYR A 134 -14.52 -8.83 -14.18
CA TYR A 134 -14.84 -8.12 -15.41
C TYR A 134 -15.30 -9.11 -16.46
N LEU A 135 -16.62 -9.23 -16.66
CA LEU A 135 -17.23 -10.04 -17.70
C LEU A 135 -16.86 -9.51 -19.09
N ALA A 136 -16.73 -8.17 -19.19
CA ALA A 136 -16.21 -7.44 -20.37
C ALA A 136 -15.66 -6.05 -19.92
N PRO A 137 -14.53 -5.56 -20.48
CA PRO A 137 -13.49 -6.37 -21.11
C PRO A 137 -12.70 -7.15 -20.05
N ARG A 138 -12.24 -8.35 -20.41
CA ARG A 138 -11.34 -9.12 -19.54
C ARG A 138 -9.93 -8.51 -19.53
N GLY A 139 -9.25 -8.59 -18.40
CA GLY A 139 -7.90 -8.08 -18.23
C GLY A 139 -6.82 -9.15 -18.33
N ARG A 140 -5.59 -8.74 -18.07
CA ARG A 140 -4.38 -9.56 -18.10
C ARG A 140 -4.25 -10.39 -16.82
N PRO A 141 -3.66 -11.60 -16.90
CA PRO A 141 -3.37 -12.40 -15.71
C PRO A 141 -2.27 -11.73 -14.85
N VAL A 142 -2.17 -12.16 -13.59
CA VAL A 142 -1.02 -11.85 -12.74
C VAL A 142 0.25 -12.36 -13.44
N PRO A 143 1.31 -11.56 -13.58
CA PRO A 143 2.57 -12.01 -14.19
C PRO A 143 3.11 -13.23 -13.46
N ALA A 144 3.42 -14.30 -14.21
CA ALA A 144 3.80 -15.60 -13.62
C ALA A 144 5.12 -15.54 -12.80
N ASP A 145 5.95 -14.53 -13.09
CA ASP A 145 7.22 -14.26 -12.42
C ASP A 145 7.11 -13.18 -11.33
N SER A 146 5.89 -12.85 -10.89
CA SER A 146 5.65 -11.89 -9.80
C SER A 146 6.32 -12.33 -8.51
N ARG A 147 7.02 -11.39 -7.87
CA ARG A 147 7.72 -11.57 -6.60
C ARG A 147 7.07 -10.72 -5.51
N SER A 148 7.24 -11.12 -4.26
CA SER A 148 6.69 -10.38 -3.12
C SER A 148 7.33 -9.01 -2.88
N ASN A 149 8.43 -8.68 -3.55
CA ASN A 149 9.05 -7.35 -3.52
C ASN A 149 8.73 -6.47 -4.74
N ASP A 150 7.92 -6.94 -5.70
CA ASP A 150 7.43 -6.10 -6.79
C ASP A 150 6.43 -5.07 -6.26
N ARG A 151 6.39 -3.85 -6.83
CA ARG A 151 5.58 -2.75 -6.30
C ARG A 151 4.08 -2.87 -6.60
N TRP A 152 3.64 -3.84 -7.37
CA TRP A 152 2.21 -4.19 -7.47
C TRP A 152 1.79 -5.28 -6.48
N PHE A 153 2.74 -5.74 -5.63
CA PHE A 153 2.43 -6.70 -4.59
C PHE A 153 1.46 -6.10 -3.58
N GLN A 154 0.37 -6.82 -3.38
CA GLN A 154 -0.58 -6.57 -2.31
C GLN A 154 -1.07 -7.90 -1.75
N HIS A 155 -1.35 -7.95 -0.44
CA HIS A 155 -2.01 -9.08 0.19
C HIS A 155 -3.02 -8.62 1.24
N ILE A 156 -3.90 -9.54 1.67
CA ILE A 156 -4.67 -9.43 2.90
C ILE A 156 -4.13 -10.41 3.94
N ALA A 157 -4.01 -9.98 5.20
CA ALA A 157 -3.58 -10.81 6.32
C ALA A 157 -4.79 -11.35 7.08
N ILE A 158 -5.02 -12.66 6.91
CA ILE A 158 -6.13 -13.41 7.50
C ILE A 158 -5.68 -13.97 8.84
N ILE A 159 -6.38 -13.64 9.91
CA ILE A 159 -6.01 -14.03 11.26
C ILE A 159 -6.51 -15.44 11.60
N THR A 160 -5.62 -16.23 12.21
CA THR A 160 -5.96 -17.53 12.80
C THR A 160 -5.52 -17.58 14.27
N GLY A 161 -6.28 -18.31 15.08
CA GLY A 161 -5.86 -18.66 16.45
C GLY A 161 -4.92 -19.86 16.50
N ASP A 162 -4.76 -20.63 15.39
CA ASP A 162 -3.97 -21.86 15.33
C ASP A 162 -3.32 -22.02 13.96
N MET A 163 -2.06 -21.60 13.83
CA MET A 163 -1.31 -21.67 12.57
C MET A 163 -1.16 -23.09 12.04
N GLU A 164 -0.99 -24.09 12.92
CA GLU A 164 -0.78 -25.47 12.49
C GLU A 164 -2.04 -26.05 11.85
N LYS A 165 -3.21 -25.78 12.45
CA LYS A 165 -4.50 -26.19 11.85
C LYS A 165 -4.78 -25.42 10.56
N ALA A 166 -4.51 -24.12 10.54
CA ALA A 166 -4.69 -23.29 9.34
C ALA A 166 -3.81 -23.79 8.19
N TYR A 167 -2.53 -24.04 8.45
CA TYR A 167 -1.60 -24.57 7.46
C TYR A 167 -1.99 -25.98 6.97
N THR A 168 -2.44 -26.86 7.87
CA THR A 168 -2.94 -28.18 7.50
C THR A 168 -4.12 -28.07 6.53
N ARG A 169 -5.11 -27.20 6.84
CA ARG A 169 -6.26 -26.97 5.96
C ARG A 169 -5.86 -26.43 4.59
N LEU A 170 -4.91 -25.49 4.54
CA LEU A 170 -4.39 -24.94 3.27
C LEU A 170 -3.73 -26.04 2.43
N ARG A 171 -2.93 -26.92 3.04
CA ARG A 171 -2.29 -28.05 2.37
C ARG A 171 -3.28 -29.08 1.84
N GLU A 172 -4.29 -29.44 2.63
CA GLU A 172 -5.36 -30.36 2.24
C GLU A 172 -6.12 -29.84 1.00
N ASN A 173 -6.29 -28.51 0.91
CA ASN A 173 -6.91 -27.86 -0.24
C ASN A 173 -5.89 -27.50 -1.35
N LYS A 174 -4.64 -27.99 -1.25
CA LYS A 174 -3.59 -27.86 -2.27
C LYS A 174 -3.34 -26.43 -2.72
N VAL A 175 -3.41 -25.47 -1.80
CA VAL A 175 -3.09 -24.07 -2.13
C VAL A 175 -1.64 -23.94 -2.59
N GLU A 176 -1.38 -23.02 -3.50
CA GLU A 176 -0.01 -22.73 -3.93
C GLU A 176 0.73 -21.96 -2.83
N HIS A 177 1.86 -22.52 -2.37
CA HIS A 177 2.71 -21.86 -1.40
C HIS A 177 3.47 -20.70 -2.05
N ALA A 178 3.52 -19.57 -1.37
CA ALA A 178 4.35 -18.44 -1.72
C ALA A 178 5.54 -18.30 -0.74
N SER A 179 5.33 -18.61 0.55
CA SER A 179 6.41 -18.86 1.50
C SER A 179 6.94 -20.28 1.39
N THR A 180 8.14 -20.54 1.89
CA THR A 180 8.68 -21.90 1.97
C THR A 180 7.93 -22.78 2.98
N GLY A 181 7.23 -22.17 3.94
CA GLY A 181 6.41 -22.76 5.00
C GLY A 181 6.06 -21.68 6.02
N PRO A 182 5.25 -21.99 7.05
CA PRO A 182 4.98 -21.06 8.14
C PRO A 182 6.28 -20.63 8.83
N GLN A 183 6.45 -19.33 9.05
CA GLN A 183 7.58 -18.74 9.74
C GLN A 183 7.13 -18.17 11.07
N ARG A 184 7.99 -18.29 12.11
CA ARG A 184 7.81 -17.62 13.39
C ARG A 184 8.87 -16.54 13.52
N LEU A 185 8.43 -15.27 13.57
CA LEU A 185 9.35 -14.14 13.64
C LEU A 185 10.17 -14.15 14.93
N PRO A 186 11.48 -13.82 14.83
CA PRO A 186 12.44 -14.07 15.90
C PRO A 186 12.32 -13.11 17.08
N GLU A 187 12.75 -13.55 18.26
CA GLU A 187 12.62 -12.81 19.53
C GLU A 187 13.41 -11.49 19.57
N TRP A 188 14.46 -11.35 18.77
CA TRP A 188 15.21 -10.10 18.70
C TRP A 188 14.42 -8.95 18.10
N ASN A 189 13.42 -9.24 17.24
CA ASN A 189 12.51 -8.24 16.68
C ASN A 189 11.35 -8.00 17.66
N LYS A 190 11.55 -7.15 18.66
CA LYS A 190 10.60 -6.95 19.76
C LYS A 190 9.17 -6.63 19.28
N ASN A 191 9.04 -5.91 18.17
CA ASN A 191 7.72 -5.49 17.66
C ASN A 191 6.99 -6.65 16.97
N ALA A 192 7.72 -7.55 16.30
CA ALA A 192 7.14 -8.68 15.57
C ALA A 192 7.41 -10.05 16.22
N ALA A 193 8.17 -10.13 17.34
CA ALA A 193 8.55 -11.37 18.00
C ALA A 193 7.37 -12.31 18.23
N GLY A 194 7.53 -13.56 17.84
CA GLY A 194 6.56 -14.63 18.07
C GLY A 194 5.36 -14.64 17.11
N ILE A 195 5.17 -13.62 16.28
CA ILE A 195 4.16 -13.64 15.22
C ILE A 195 4.49 -14.80 14.28
N LYS A 196 3.48 -15.61 13.94
CA LYS A 196 3.60 -16.65 12.93
C LYS A 196 2.88 -16.19 11.67
N ALA A 197 3.51 -16.38 10.51
CA ALA A 197 3.01 -15.94 9.22
C ALA A 197 3.29 -16.96 8.11
N PHE A 198 2.43 -17.00 7.12
CA PHE A 198 2.56 -17.87 5.96
C PHE A 198 1.89 -17.24 4.74
N TYR A 199 2.65 -17.03 3.66
CA TYR A 199 2.10 -16.55 2.38
C TYR A 199 1.73 -17.70 1.45
N PHE A 200 0.59 -17.56 0.80
CA PHE A 200 0.08 -18.50 -0.20
C PHE A 200 -0.68 -17.73 -1.29
N ARG A 201 -1.15 -18.42 -2.31
CA ARG A 201 -1.86 -17.82 -3.43
C ARG A 201 -3.26 -18.38 -3.56
N ASP A 202 -4.20 -17.51 -3.95
CA ASP A 202 -5.53 -17.92 -4.39
C ASP A 202 -5.51 -18.49 -5.82
N PRO A 203 -6.65 -18.93 -6.37
CA PRO A 203 -6.71 -19.49 -7.73
C PRO A 203 -6.28 -18.55 -8.84
N ASP A 204 -6.37 -17.24 -8.65
CA ASP A 204 -5.95 -16.20 -9.61
C ASP A 204 -4.55 -15.67 -9.36
N LYS A 205 -3.82 -16.27 -8.40
CA LYS A 205 -2.44 -15.93 -8.00
C LYS A 205 -2.32 -14.66 -7.17
N HIS A 206 -3.41 -14.17 -6.58
CA HIS A 206 -3.32 -13.14 -5.57
C HIS A 206 -2.57 -13.65 -4.34
N TRP A 207 -1.82 -12.76 -3.73
CA TRP A 207 -1.08 -13.06 -2.51
C TRP A 207 -2.03 -12.96 -1.31
N LEU A 208 -2.00 -13.98 -0.47
CA LEU A 208 -2.74 -14.04 0.78
C LEU A 208 -1.77 -14.40 1.91
N GLU A 209 -2.04 -13.89 3.10
CA GLU A 209 -1.30 -14.24 4.31
C GLU A 209 -2.25 -14.88 5.33
N VAL A 210 -1.79 -15.94 5.99
CA VAL A 210 -2.33 -16.36 7.28
C VAL A 210 -1.37 -15.91 8.36
N LEU A 211 -1.91 -15.25 9.40
CA LEU A 211 -1.14 -14.64 10.47
C LEU A 211 -1.72 -15.05 11.83
N GLN A 212 -0.85 -15.42 12.77
CA GLN A 212 -1.18 -15.68 14.16
C GLN A 212 -0.38 -14.77 15.08
N PHE A 213 -1.08 -13.96 15.88
CA PHE A 213 -0.45 -13.17 16.92
C PHE A 213 -0.19 -14.01 18.17
N PRO A 214 0.98 -13.86 18.82
CA PRO A 214 1.19 -14.37 20.18
C PRO A 214 0.43 -13.52 21.20
N ASP A 215 0.26 -14.02 22.41
CA ASP A 215 -0.36 -13.28 23.51
C ASP A 215 0.26 -11.89 23.70
N GLY A 216 -0.59 -10.89 23.87
CA GLY A 216 -0.18 -9.51 24.08
C GLY A 216 0.20 -8.73 22.81
N LYS A 217 0.03 -9.30 21.60
CA LYS A 217 0.21 -8.63 20.31
C LYS A 217 -1.06 -8.68 19.48
N GLY A 218 -1.18 -7.75 18.52
CA GLY A 218 -2.38 -7.60 17.70
C GLY A 218 -3.56 -7.01 18.46
N ASP A 219 -4.72 -6.96 17.80
CA ASP A 219 -5.96 -6.48 18.43
C ASP A 219 -6.47 -7.52 19.45
N ALA A 220 -7.01 -7.05 20.57
CA ALA A 220 -7.58 -7.91 21.61
C ALA A 220 -8.71 -8.83 21.11
N LYS A 221 -9.39 -8.45 20.02
CA LYS A 221 -10.42 -9.28 19.39
C LYS A 221 -9.88 -10.61 18.85
N TRP A 222 -8.61 -10.65 18.43
CA TRP A 222 -7.97 -11.84 17.91
C TRP A 222 -7.67 -12.93 18.95
N HIS A 223 -7.71 -12.56 20.24
CA HIS A 223 -7.46 -13.46 21.38
C HIS A 223 -8.75 -13.92 22.08
N ARG A 224 -9.91 -13.53 21.56
CA ARG A 224 -11.19 -14.01 22.10
C ARG A 224 -11.38 -15.49 21.76
N PRO A 225 -11.94 -16.29 22.70
CA PRO A 225 -12.29 -17.67 22.39
C PRO A 225 -13.19 -17.74 21.16
N SER A 226 -12.86 -18.62 20.22
CA SER A 226 -13.62 -18.83 18.99
C SER A 226 -13.51 -20.29 18.54
N ASP A 227 -14.61 -20.83 18.01
CA ASP A 227 -14.64 -22.11 17.30
C ASP A 227 -14.24 -22.00 15.83
N LYS A 228 -14.10 -20.76 15.33
CA LYS A 228 -13.70 -20.47 13.95
C LYS A 228 -12.18 -20.59 13.80
N LEU A 229 -11.74 -21.22 12.70
CA LEU A 229 -10.32 -21.33 12.37
C LEU A 229 -9.73 -20.00 11.90
N PHE A 230 -10.47 -19.28 11.04
CA PHE A 230 -10.12 -17.95 10.54
C PHE A 230 -11.05 -16.92 11.19
N LEU A 231 -10.48 -15.84 11.72
CA LEU A 231 -11.17 -14.92 12.62
C LEU A 231 -11.59 -13.62 11.95
N GLY A 232 -10.81 -13.14 10.98
CA GLY A 232 -11.00 -11.87 10.29
C GLY A 232 -9.77 -11.45 9.51
N ILE A 233 -9.74 -10.19 9.06
CA ILE A 233 -8.61 -9.60 8.31
C ILE A 233 -8.00 -8.49 9.17
N ASP A 234 -6.72 -8.63 9.55
CA ASP A 234 -6.04 -7.57 10.31
C ASP A 234 -5.67 -6.38 9.42
N HIS A 235 -5.08 -6.64 8.27
CA HIS A 235 -4.62 -5.58 7.36
C HIS A 235 -4.57 -6.04 5.90
N THR A 236 -4.43 -5.06 5.00
CA THR A 236 -3.87 -5.26 3.67
C THR A 236 -2.46 -4.67 3.65
N ALA A 237 -1.49 -5.38 3.08
CA ALA A 237 -0.13 -4.89 2.94
C ALA A 237 0.22 -4.62 1.49
N ILE A 238 0.96 -3.54 1.26
CA ILE A 238 1.40 -3.08 -0.06
C ILE A 238 2.92 -2.84 -0.05
N VAL A 239 3.59 -3.14 -1.16
CA VAL A 239 5.01 -2.83 -1.32
C VAL A 239 5.19 -1.39 -1.75
N VAL A 240 5.92 -0.62 -0.96
CA VAL A 240 6.21 0.79 -1.24
C VAL A 240 7.70 1.00 -1.54
N GLY A 241 8.00 1.92 -2.46
CA GLY A 241 9.38 2.28 -2.79
C GLY A 241 10.06 3.16 -1.75
N ASN A 242 9.27 3.95 -1.01
CA ASN A 242 9.75 4.83 0.04
C ASN A 242 8.63 5.16 1.02
N THR A 243 8.77 4.72 2.27
CA THR A 243 7.79 4.92 3.35
C THR A 243 7.42 6.39 3.55
N GLU A 244 8.39 7.32 3.55
CA GLU A 244 8.10 8.74 3.79
C GLU A 244 7.31 9.38 2.63
N ALA A 245 7.56 8.95 1.40
CA ALA A 245 6.76 9.40 0.24
C ALA A 245 5.31 8.89 0.35
N SER A 246 5.12 7.63 0.74
CA SER A 246 3.78 7.04 0.93
C SER A 246 3.07 7.68 2.12
N LEU A 247 3.75 8.01 3.22
CA LEU A 247 3.16 8.71 4.37
C LEU A 247 2.58 10.08 4.00
N LYS A 248 3.15 10.81 3.04
CA LYS A 248 2.56 12.07 2.55
C LYS A 248 1.17 11.85 1.96
N PHE A 249 0.95 10.72 1.29
CA PHE A 249 -0.36 10.37 0.75
C PHE A 249 -1.30 9.83 1.84
N TYR A 250 -0.90 8.77 2.52
CA TYR A 250 -1.80 8.05 3.44
C TYR A 250 -2.02 8.77 4.76
N ARG A 251 -0.99 9.38 5.35
CA ARG A 251 -1.08 10.11 6.63
C ARG A 251 -1.49 11.55 6.41
N ASP A 252 -0.75 12.30 5.56
CA ASP A 252 -0.88 13.77 5.51
C ASP A 252 -2.11 14.20 4.68
N VAL A 253 -2.51 13.42 3.63
CA VAL A 253 -3.69 13.72 2.81
C VAL A 253 -4.91 12.94 3.26
N LEU A 254 -4.78 11.63 3.43
CA LEU A 254 -5.91 10.76 3.76
C LEU A 254 -6.22 10.72 5.25
N GLY A 255 -5.29 11.14 6.13
CA GLY A 255 -5.51 11.26 7.57
C GLY A 255 -5.43 9.94 8.34
N LEU A 256 -4.79 8.90 7.77
CA LEU A 256 -4.52 7.69 8.53
C LEU A 256 -3.42 7.91 9.55
N SER A 257 -3.48 7.22 10.68
CA SER A 257 -2.49 7.28 11.75
C SER A 257 -1.54 6.08 11.73
N ILE A 258 -0.26 6.30 12.07
CA ILE A 258 0.71 5.22 12.24
C ILE A 258 0.37 4.45 13.51
N ALA A 259 0.12 3.16 13.38
CA ALA A 259 -0.21 2.25 14.48
C ALA A 259 1.02 1.46 14.98
N GLY A 260 2.02 1.25 14.14
CA GLY A 260 3.22 0.52 14.50
C GLY A 260 4.27 0.53 13.41
N THR A 261 5.52 0.22 13.80
CA THR A 261 6.64 0.07 12.88
C THR A 261 7.51 -1.09 13.31
N SER A 262 8.14 -1.76 12.35
CA SER A 262 9.18 -2.75 12.62
C SER A 262 10.20 -2.79 11.49
N GLU A 263 11.36 -3.37 11.77
CA GLU A 263 12.33 -3.73 10.74
C GLU A 263 12.57 -5.23 10.82
N ASN A 264 12.21 -5.93 9.74
CA ASN A 264 12.21 -7.37 9.66
C ASN A 264 13.31 -7.83 8.67
N TYR A 265 14.13 -8.79 9.08
CA TYR A 265 15.18 -9.39 8.27
C TYR A 265 15.59 -10.76 8.82
N GLY A 266 16.51 -11.43 8.13
CA GLY A 266 17.01 -12.75 8.51
C GLY A 266 16.23 -13.89 7.86
N THR A 267 16.62 -15.10 8.21
CA THR A 267 16.16 -16.33 7.55
C THR A 267 14.64 -16.48 7.55
N GLU A 268 14.00 -16.15 8.66
CA GLU A 268 12.54 -16.25 8.79
C GLU A 268 11.83 -15.28 7.82
N GLN A 269 12.36 -14.06 7.68
CA GLN A 269 11.79 -13.08 6.76
C GLN A 269 12.06 -13.44 5.30
N GLU A 270 13.26 -13.97 4.99
CA GLU A 270 13.58 -14.45 3.64
C GLU A 270 12.66 -15.60 3.23
N HIS A 271 12.42 -16.56 4.13
CA HIS A 271 11.54 -17.69 3.87
C HIS A 271 10.06 -17.28 3.80
N LEU A 272 9.63 -16.29 4.58
CA LEU A 272 8.27 -15.77 4.53
C LEU A 272 7.98 -15.10 3.19
N ASN A 273 8.84 -14.19 2.76
CA ASN A 273 8.70 -13.46 1.51
C ASN A 273 9.14 -14.26 0.27
N ASN A 274 9.88 -15.36 0.47
CA ASN A 274 10.59 -16.09 -0.60
C ASN A 274 11.49 -15.17 -1.44
N VAL A 275 12.19 -14.25 -0.74
CA VAL A 275 13.14 -13.29 -1.31
C VAL A 275 14.43 -13.36 -0.51
N PHE A 276 15.51 -13.80 -1.16
CA PHE A 276 16.82 -13.91 -0.53
C PHE A 276 17.36 -12.54 -0.12
N GLY A 277 17.89 -12.44 1.10
CA GLY A 277 18.42 -11.20 1.67
C GLY A 277 17.34 -10.17 2.02
N ALA A 278 16.08 -10.58 2.14
CA ALA A 278 14.98 -9.67 2.45
C ALA A 278 15.20 -8.93 3.78
N ARG A 279 15.20 -7.60 3.69
CA ARG A 279 15.19 -6.67 4.82
C ARG A 279 14.13 -5.62 4.57
N LEU A 280 13.12 -5.57 5.41
CA LEU A 280 11.97 -4.72 5.24
C LEU A 280 11.84 -3.73 6.38
N ARG A 281 11.49 -2.47 6.03
CA ARG A 281 10.85 -1.55 6.94
C ARG A 281 9.34 -1.75 6.79
N ILE A 282 8.67 -2.05 7.89
CA ILE A 282 7.22 -2.23 7.95
C ILE A 282 6.61 -1.05 8.69
N THR A 283 5.53 -0.47 8.16
CA THR A 283 4.79 0.62 8.80
C THR A 283 3.31 0.36 8.66
N SER A 284 2.64 0.12 9.77
CA SER A 284 1.20 -0.15 9.81
C SER A 284 0.42 1.14 10.08
N LEU A 285 -0.66 1.34 9.32
CA LEU A 285 -1.56 2.49 9.45
C LEU A 285 -2.99 2.03 9.73
N ARG A 286 -3.75 2.90 10.44
CA ARG A 286 -5.16 2.68 10.77
C ARG A 286 -5.98 3.93 10.49
N ALA A 287 -7.22 3.73 10.04
CA ALA A 287 -8.24 4.77 10.00
C ALA A 287 -8.90 4.92 11.38
N ALA A 288 -9.35 6.13 11.72
CA ALA A 288 -9.94 6.42 13.02
C ALA A 288 -11.23 5.62 13.31
N GLY A 289 -12.06 5.38 12.28
CA GLY A 289 -13.31 4.61 12.38
C GLY A 289 -13.14 3.11 12.15
N GLY A 290 -11.90 2.60 12.07
CA GLY A 290 -11.63 1.17 12.03
C GLY A 290 -11.58 0.56 10.63
N GLY A 291 -11.80 -0.75 10.57
CA GLY A 291 -11.57 -1.61 9.41
C GLY A 291 -10.16 -2.20 9.36
N PRO A 292 -9.79 -2.95 8.31
CA PRO A 292 -8.45 -3.49 8.13
C PRO A 292 -7.40 -2.38 8.11
N GLY A 293 -6.21 -2.65 8.65
CA GLY A 293 -5.08 -1.73 8.51
C GLY A 293 -4.55 -1.68 7.08
N ILE A 294 -3.74 -0.66 6.79
CA ILE A 294 -2.89 -0.63 5.59
C ILE A 294 -1.44 -0.71 6.07
N GLU A 295 -0.71 -1.71 5.58
CA GLU A 295 0.67 -1.93 5.97
C GLU A 295 1.62 -1.70 4.81
N PHE A 296 2.66 -0.89 5.01
CA PHE A 296 3.72 -0.68 4.04
C PHE A 296 4.84 -1.68 4.23
N LEU A 297 5.28 -2.29 3.14
CA LEU A 297 6.45 -3.15 3.04
C LEU A 297 7.51 -2.42 2.19
N GLU A 298 8.40 -1.65 2.80
CA GLU A 298 9.53 -1.07 2.10
C GLU A 298 10.72 -2.04 2.15
N TYR A 299 11.07 -2.63 1.01
CA TYR A 299 12.26 -3.47 0.92
C TYR A 299 13.53 -2.60 0.92
N LEU A 300 14.24 -2.62 2.06
CA LEU A 300 15.55 -1.98 2.20
C LEU A 300 16.63 -2.77 1.46
N ALA A 301 16.43 -4.11 1.36
CA ALA A 301 17.20 -5.05 0.55
C ALA A 301 16.32 -6.28 0.21
N PRO A 302 16.47 -6.87 -1.00
CA PRO A 302 17.02 -6.23 -2.20
C PRO A 302 16.06 -5.12 -2.69
N ARG A 303 16.60 -4.10 -3.35
CA ARG A 303 15.80 -2.99 -3.92
C ARG A 303 15.48 -3.19 -5.40
N ASP A 304 15.41 -4.42 -5.85
CA ASP A 304 15.21 -4.83 -7.24
C ASP A 304 13.77 -5.13 -7.61
N GLY A 305 12.82 -4.84 -6.70
CA GLY A 305 11.39 -4.94 -6.97
C GLY A 305 10.97 -4.05 -8.13
N ARG A 306 10.24 -4.62 -9.08
CA ARG A 306 9.80 -3.93 -10.30
C ARG A 306 8.73 -2.90 -9.99
N PRO A 307 8.69 -1.75 -10.68
CA PRO A 307 7.59 -0.78 -10.53
C PRO A 307 6.27 -1.37 -11.06
N ALA A 308 5.14 -0.89 -10.51
CA ALA A 308 3.82 -1.24 -11.04
C ALA A 308 3.71 -0.87 -12.53
N PRO A 309 3.11 -1.73 -13.38
CA PRO A 309 2.91 -1.45 -14.79
C PRO A 309 2.11 -0.15 -14.97
N GLY A 310 2.68 0.80 -15.74
CA GLY A 310 2.05 2.11 -15.95
C GLY A 310 0.73 2.07 -16.74
N ASP A 311 0.46 0.94 -17.41
CA ASP A 311 -0.72 0.64 -18.22
C ASP A 311 -1.69 -0.33 -17.54
N GLU A 312 -1.55 -0.57 -16.23
CA GLU A 312 -2.48 -1.37 -15.44
C GLU A 312 -3.90 -0.81 -15.55
N ARG A 313 -4.85 -1.71 -15.74
CA ARG A 313 -6.29 -1.43 -15.81
C ARG A 313 -7.01 -2.11 -14.64
N ALA A 314 -8.15 -1.56 -14.25
CA ALA A 314 -8.96 -2.16 -13.19
C ALA A 314 -9.45 -3.58 -13.52
N SER A 315 -9.51 -3.95 -14.80
CA SER A 315 -9.85 -5.32 -15.24
C SER A 315 -8.68 -6.32 -15.17
N ASP A 316 -7.42 -5.88 -14.97
CA ASP A 316 -6.28 -6.80 -14.85
C ASP A 316 -6.33 -7.58 -13.53
N LEU A 317 -5.96 -8.87 -13.53
CA LEU A 317 -6.07 -9.72 -12.34
C LEU A 317 -5.10 -9.35 -11.22
N PHE A 318 -4.08 -8.55 -11.49
CA PHE A 318 -3.19 -8.00 -10.46
C PHE A 318 -3.64 -6.64 -9.94
N HIS A 319 -4.82 -6.18 -10.36
CA HIS A 319 -5.44 -4.98 -9.84
C HIS A 319 -6.10 -5.24 -8.48
N TRP A 320 -5.70 -4.42 -7.52
CA TRP A 320 -6.31 -4.32 -6.20
C TRP A 320 -6.80 -2.90 -5.99
N GLN A 321 -7.85 -2.76 -5.18
CA GLN A 321 -8.29 -1.44 -4.72
C GLN A 321 -8.69 -1.52 -3.24
N THR A 322 -8.13 -0.65 -2.41
CA THR A 322 -8.57 -0.53 -1.02
C THR A 322 -9.69 0.49 -0.95
N ILE A 323 -10.87 0.09 -0.44
CA ILE A 323 -12.06 0.93 -0.39
C ILE A 323 -12.07 1.73 0.92
N LEU A 324 -12.01 3.05 0.79
CA LEU A 324 -11.91 4.01 1.88
C LEU A 324 -13.19 4.88 1.90
N VAL A 325 -13.90 4.89 3.02
CA VAL A 325 -15.04 5.78 3.22
C VAL A 325 -14.56 7.16 3.62
N VAL A 326 -15.06 8.18 2.94
CA VAL A 326 -14.74 9.58 3.20
C VAL A 326 -16.01 10.39 3.44
N GLY A 327 -15.97 11.35 4.37
CA GLY A 327 -17.12 12.20 4.69
C GLY A 327 -17.34 13.35 3.70
N ASN A 328 -16.30 13.74 2.95
CA ASN A 328 -16.38 14.82 1.95
C ASN A 328 -15.41 14.54 0.80
N LEU A 329 -15.93 13.93 -0.26
CA LEU A 329 -15.13 13.53 -1.42
C LEU A 329 -14.56 14.71 -2.20
N ASP A 330 -15.29 15.85 -2.30
CA ASP A 330 -14.81 17.03 -3.03
C ASP A 330 -13.59 17.66 -2.37
N ARG A 331 -13.60 17.77 -1.04
CA ARG A 331 -12.47 18.28 -0.27
C ARG A 331 -11.22 17.40 -0.46
N VAL A 332 -11.39 16.09 -0.41
CA VAL A 332 -10.29 15.13 -0.60
C VAL A 332 -9.76 15.21 -2.03
N ALA A 333 -10.66 15.23 -3.03
CA ALA A 333 -10.30 15.36 -4.44
C ALA A 333 -9.52 16.65 -4.73
N GLN A 334 -9.90 17.77 -4.11
CA GLN A 334 -9.19 19.04 -4.24
C GLN A 334 -7.76 18.95 -3.65
N SER A 335 -7.61 18.38 -2.46
CA SER A 335 -6.30 18.18 -1.83
C SER A 335 -5.38 17.30 -2.69
N LEU A 336 -5.92 16.20 -3.23
CA LEU A 336 -5.21 15.27 -4.10
C LEU A 336 -4.75 15.94 -5.41
N THR A 337 -5.63 16.76 -6.01
CA THR A 337 -5.31 17.53 -7.23
C THR A 337 -4.18 18.54 -6.97
N THR A 338 -4.26 19.28 -5.88
CA THR A 338 -3.25 20.28 -5.51
C THR A 338 -1.86 19.65 -5.34
N GLN A 339 -1.78 18.42 -4.86
CA GLN A 339 -0.55 17.68 -4.65
C GLN A 339 -0.14 16.82 -5.87
N SER A 340 -0.85 16.94 -7.01
CA SER A 340 -0.54 16.28 -8.27
C SER A 340 -0.54 14.74 -8.21
N PHE A 341 -1.38 14.14 -7.38
CA PHE A 341 -1.57 12.69 -7.37
C PHE A 341 -2.29 12.20 -8.64
N ARG A 342 -2.06 10.95 -9.01
CA ARG A 342 -2.53 10.39 -10.27
C ARG A 342 -3.92 9.76 -10.11
N PHE A 343 -4.91 10.36 -10.77
CA PHE A 343 -6.28 9.84 -10.81
C PHE A 343 -6.43 8.69 -11.81
N VAL A 344 -7.26 7.70 -11.49
CA VAL A 344 -7.76 6.68 -12.41
C VAL A 344 -9.09 7.16 -13.00
N SER A 345 -10.03 7.58 -12.15
CA SER A 345 -11.27 8.24 -12.59
C SER A 345 -11.01 9.71 -12.96
N PRO A 346 -11.85 10.33 -13.80
CA PRO A 346 -11.65 11.73 -14.25
C PRO A 346 -11.83 12.77 -13.12
N GLY A 347 -12.16 12.34 -11.92
CA GLY A 347 -12.48 13.11 -10.72
C GLY A 347 -13.51 12.35 -9.90
N ALA A 348 -14.21 13.03 -8.99
CA ALA A 348 -15.33 12.45 -8.27
C ALA A 348 -16.48 12.13 -9.24
N VAL A 349 -16.90 10.87 -9.29
CA VAL A 349 -17.97 10.36 -10.16
C VAL A 349 -19.21 10.10 -9.30
N ALA A 350 -20.34 10.67 -9.70
CA ALA A 350 -21.64 10.34 -9.11
C ALA A 350 -22.12 8.99 -9.67
N VAL A 351 -22.54 8.08 -8.78
CA VAL A 351 -23.09 6.78 -9.13
C VAL A 351 -24.60 6.83 -8.85
N ARG A 352 -25.39 6.98 -9.93
CA ARG A 352 -26.85 7.15 -9.84
C ARG A 352 -27.53 5.91 -9.26
N GLU A 353 -27.15 4.74 -9.75
CA GLU A 353 -27.61 3.46 -9.24
C GLU A 353 -26.65 2.96 -8.15
N ARG A 354 -26.96 3.22 -6.90
CA ARG A 354 -26.12 2.92 -5.73
C ARG A 354 -26.02 1.42 -5.40
N GLN A 355 -25.93 0.58 -6.43
CA GLN A 355 -25.94 -0.89 -6.27
C GLN A 355 -24.79 -1.37 -5.39
N LEU A 356 -23.62 -0.68 -5.42
CA LEU A 356 -22.46 -1.00 -4.59
C LEU A 356 -22.44 -0.24 -3.25
N GLY A 357 -23.54 0.40 -2.85
CA GLY A 357 -23.72 0.98 -1.51
C GLY A 357 -23.07 2.34 -1.28
N PHE A 358 -22.64 3.05 -2.33
CA PHE A 358 -22.13 4.43 -2.26
C PHE A 358 -22.76 5.34 -3.33
N ALA A 359 -22.79 6.64 -3.05
CA ALA A 359 -23.38 7.65 -3.94
C ALA A 359 -22.37 8.26 -4.90
N ARG A 360 -21.12 8.39 -4.47
CA ARG A 360 -20.02 9.01 -5.21
C ARG A 360 -18.74 8.24 -4.99
N GLY A 361 -17.87 8.19 -5.97
CA GLY A 361 -16.59 7.50 -5.89
C GLY A 361 -15.47 8.22 -6.66
N LEU A 362 -14.26 7.92 -6.28
CA LEU A 362 -13.03 8.42 -6.89
C LEU A 362 -11.94 7.37 -6.78
N LEU A 363 -11.35 6.97 -7.88
CA LEU A 363 -10.19 6.08 -7.89
C LEU A 363 -8.92 6.88 -8.12
N ILE A 364 -7.94 6.65 -7.25
CA ILE A 364 -6.66 7.34 -7.27
C ILE A 364 -5.51 6.36 -6.99
N ARG A 365 -4.35 6.64 -7.58
CA ARG A 365 -3.13 5.87 -7.33
C ARG A 365 -2.26 6.56 -6.28
N ASP A 366 -1.71 5.74 -5.39
CA ASP A 366 -0.64 6.15 -4.50
C ASP A 366 0.68 6.39 -5.26
N PRO A 367 1.77 6.83 -4.60
CA PRO A 367 3.06 7.06 -5.25
C PRO A 367 3.66 5.84 -5.97
N ASP A 368 3.32 4.63 -5.55
CA ASP A 368 3.85 3.38 -6.11
C ASP A 368 2.90 2.70 -7.10
N GLY A 369 1.66 3.20 -7.23
CA GLY A 369 0.67 2.75 -8.22
C GLY A 369 -0.49 1.97 -7.64
N HIS A 370 -0.54 1.69 -6.33
CA HIS A 370 -1.68 1.02 -5.69
C HIS A 370 -2.93 1.90 -5.75
N VAL A 371 -4.09 1.27 -5.98
CA VAL A 371 -5.33 2.00 -6.16
C VAL A 371 -6.13 2.07 -4.86
N MET A 372 -6.53 3.31 -4.52
CA MET A 372 -7.49 3.60 -3.46
C MET A 372 -8.81 4.01 -4.10
N ALA A 373 -9.90 3.36 -3.70
CA ALA A 373 -11.25 3.75 -4.04
C ALA A 373 -11.82 4.57 -2.88
N LEU A 374 -11.88 5.88 -3.06
CA LEU A 374 -12.50 6.80 -2.09
C LEU A 374 -13.98 6.86 -2.38
N VAL A 375 -14.83 6.51 -1.41
CA VAL A 375 -16.29 6.45 -1.59
C VAL A 375 -17.00 7.30 -0.56
N GLU A 376 -18.03 8.00 -1.01
CA GLU A 376 -18.98 8.77 -0.17
C GLU A 376 -20.34 8.08 -0.23
N LYS A 377 -20.88 7.69 0.93
CA LYS A 377 -22.12 6.92 1.07
C LYS A 377 -23.38 7.76 0.86
#